data_c67c9fa83211261b037bb1142adec5c8
#
_entry.id   c67c9fa83211261b037bb1142adec5c8
#
_cell.length_a   1.000
_cell.length_b   1.000
_cell.length_c   1.000
_cell.angle_alpha   90.00
_cell.angle_beta   90.00
_cell.angle_gamma   90.00
#
_symmetry.space_group_name_H-M   'P 1'
#
loop_
_entity.id
_entity.type
_entity.pdbx_description
1 polymer ?
#
loop_
_entity_poly.entity_id
_entity_poly.type
_entity_poly.pdbx_seq_one_letter_code
_entity_poly.pdbx_strand_id
1 'polypeptide(L)'
;MAQKQNVGASAFPYATHLNVLFQQLQEIDVPALASKVEDRWYNQTLCKVNESVVRLGVMQGEYHWHKHEDDDEFFFCLDGNFIVDLEDRSVILGPLHGFTVPRGVVHRTRAPERCVILMIENAGIVPTGD
;
A
#
# COMPACT_ATOMS: atom_id res chain seq x y z
N MET A 1 6.07 7.67 -16.97
CA MET A 1 6.28 7.51 -16.33
C MET A 1 6.70 7.79 -15.82
N ALA A 2 6.82 7.96 -15.84
CA ALA A 2 7.35 8.09 -15.16
C ALA A 2 7.51 7.94 -14.53
N GLN A 3 7.39 7.84 -14.21
CA GLN A 3 7.66 7.67 -13.49
C GLN A 3 8.06 7.21 -12.55
N LYS A 4 8.23 6.86 -12.68
CA LYS A 4 9.05 6.40 -11.70
C LYS A 4 9.99 7.32 -11.13
N GLN A 5 9.67 8.41 -11.02
CA GLN A 5 10.52 9.42 -10.55
C GLN A 5 10.35 9.61 -9.13
N ASN A 6 9.68 8.77 -8.44
CA ASN A 6 9.54 8.92 -7.05
C ASN A 6 10.82 8.80 -6.34
N VAL A 7 10.94 9.39 -5.20
CA VAL A 7 12.11 9.37 -4.41
C VAL A 7 12.57 7.97 -4.10
N GLY A 8 11.65 7.09 -3.77
CA GLY A 8 12.01 5.75 -3.42
C GLY A 8 12.23 4.84 -4.60
N ALA A 9 11.79 5.27 -5.78
CA ALA A 9 11.77 4.37 -6.92
C ALA A 9 13.15 3.94 -7.36
N SER A 10 14.14 4.80 -7.27
CA SER A 10 15.48 4.45 -7.71
C SER A 10 16.18 3.53 -6.70
N ALA A 11 15.81 3.58 -5.42
CA ALA A 11 16.45 2.79 -4.38
C ALA A 11 15.75 1.48 -4.13
N PHE A 12 14.46 1.38 -4.46
CA PHE A 12 13.63 0.21 -4.14
C PHE A 12 12.89 -0.25 -5.38
N PRO A 13 12.73 -1.57 -5.56
CA PRO A 13 12.10 -2.12 -6.77
C PRO A 13 10.57 -2.06 -6.70
N TYR A 14 10.02 -0.92 -6.34
CA TYR A 14 8.58 -0.76 -6.18
C TYR A 14 8.05 0.22 -7.22
N ALA A 15 6.93 -0.12 -7.83
CA ALA A 15 6.23 0.78 -8.75
C ALA A 15 5.22 1.56 -7.93
N THR A 16 5.56 2.78 -7.54
CA THR A 16 4.75 3.63 -6.68
C THR A 16 4.25 4.84 -7.45
N HIS A 17 2.93 4.99 -7.51
CA HIS A 17 2.28 6.08 -8.24
C HIS A 17 1.39 6.86 -7.29
N LEU A 18 1.76 8.11 -7.03
CA LEU A 18 1.07 8.94 -6.03
C LEU A 18 -0.04 9.80 -6.62
N ASN A 19 -0.14 9.86 -7.95
CA ASN A 19 -1.21 10.62 -8.59
C ASN A 19 -2.57 9.98 -8.31
N VAL A 20 -3.59 10.80 -8.12
CA VAL A 20 -4.94 10.34 -7.82
C VAL A 20 -5.63 9.99 -9.13
N LEU A 21 -6.07 8.74 -9.28
CA LEU A 21 -6.68 8.27 -10.52
C LEU A 21 -8.14 8.69 -10.66
N PHE A 22 -8.88 8.70 -9.57
CA PHE A 22 -10.33 8.92 -9.62
C PHE A 22 -10.73 10.16 -8.85
N GLN A 23 -11.63 10.92 -9.45
CA GLN A 23 -12.22 12.07 -8.78
C GLN A 23 -13.49 11.64 -8.06
N GLN A 24 -14.05 12.56 -7.29
CA GLN A 24 -15.34 12.28 -6.63
C GLN A 24 -16.40 11.96 -7.68
N LEU A 25 -17.37 11.17 -7.28
CA LEU A 25 -18.51 10.77 -8.12
C LEU A 25 -18.12 9.81 -9.25
N GLN A 26 -16.91 9.29 -9.23
CA GLN A 26 -16.47 8.25 -10.18
C GLN A 26 -16.41 6.91 -9.46
N GLU A 27 -16.93 5.90 -10.11
CA GLU A 27 -16.91 4.54 -9.59
C GLU A 27 -15.52 3.92 -9.80
N ILE A 28 -15.05 3.16 -8.83
CA ILE A 28 -13.74 2.53 -8.89
C ILE A 28 -13.94 1.02 -8.88
N ASP A 29 -13.50 0.38 -9.96
CA ASP A 29 -13.57 -1.08 -10.09
C ASP A 29 -12.20 -1.64 -9.72
N VAL A 30 -12.02 -1.98 -8.45
CA VAL A 30 -10.73 -2.42 -7.95
C VAL A 30 -10.27 -3.73 -8.59
N PRO A 31 -11.13 -4.75 -8.72
CA PRO A 31 -10.68 -5.98 -9.39
C PRO A 31 -10.21 -5.75 -10.82
N ALA A 32 -10.90 -4.88 -11.56
CA ALA A 32 -10.50 -4.58 -12.94
C ALA A 32 -9.13 -3.91 -12.98
N LEU A 33 -8.87 -2.97 -12.07
CA LEU A 33 -7.58 -2.32 -11.99
C LEU A 33 -6.48 -3.31 -11.63
N ALA A 34 -6.72 -4.12 -10.61
CA ALA A 34 -5.71 -5.07 -10.13
C ALA A 34 -5.35 -6.09 -11.20
N SER A 35 -6.33 -6.49 -12.02
CA SER A 35 -6.09 -7.52 -13.04
C SER A 35 -5.12 -7.05 -14.12
N LYS A 36 -4.90 -5.76 -14.26
CA LYS A 36 -4.01 -5.22 -15.28
C LYS A 36 -2.59 -5.01 -14.79
N VAL A 37 -2.34 -5.20 -13.50
CA VAL A 37 -1.02 -4.92 -12.92
C VAL A 37 -0.12 -6.13 -13.12
N GLU A 38 1.06 -5.90 -13.69
CA GLU A 38 2.06 -6.94 -13.90
C GLU A 38 3.27 -6.78 -13.00
N ASP A 39 3.40 -5.63 -12.34
CA ASP A 39 4.51 -5.39 -11.42
C ASP A 39 4.41 -6.29 -10.20
N ARG A 40 5.55 -6.67 -9.65
CA ARG A 40 5.56 -7.49 -8.45
C ARG A 40 5.16 -6.69 -7.22
N TRP A 41 5.49 -5.39 -7.19
CA TRP A 41 5.10 -4.54 -6.06
C TRP A 41 4.59 -3.21 -6.62
N TYR A 42 3.29 -3.04 -6.58
CA TYR A 42 2.61 -1.91 -7.20
C TYR A 42 1.76 -1.20 -6.16
N ASN A 43 1.87 0.13 -6.14
CA ASN A 43 1.13 0.99 -5.22
C ASN A 43 0.61 2.18 -6.03
N GLN A 44 -0.70 2.35 -6.07
CA GLN A 44 -1.34 3.42 -6.83
C GLN A 44 -2.39 4.11 -5.96
N THR A 45 -2.30 5.43 -5.85
CA THR A 45 -3.34 6.20 -5.16
C THR A 45 -4.59 6.21 -6.03
N LEU A 46 -5.72 5.79 -5.45
CA LEU A 46 -6.98 5.72 -6.19
C LEU A 46 -7.80 6.98 -6.03
N CYS A 47 -8.00 7.44 -4.80
CA CYS A 47 -8.88 8.57 -4.54
C CYS A 47 -8.52 9.23 -3.21
N LYS A 48 -9.10 10.40 -2.99
CA LYS A 48 -8.95 11.13 -1.73
C LYS A 48 -10.27 11.13 -0.98
N VAL A 49 -10.17 11.06 0.34
CA VAL A 49 -11.30 11.26 1.23
C VAL A 49 -10.82 12.24 2.30
N ASN A 50 -11.20 13.50 2.16
CA ASN A 50 -10.68 14.59 2.99
C ASN A 50 -9.14 14.61 2.90
N GLU A 51 -8.44 14.50 4.02
CA GLU A 51 -6.98 14.48 4.05
C GLU A 51 -6.40 13.09 3.86
N SER A 52 -7.24 12.08 3.77
CA SER A 52 -6.80 10.71 3.58
C SER A 52 -6.84 10.31 2.11
N VAL A 53 -6.06 9.29 1.79
CA VAL A 53 -6.09 8.69 0.46
C VAL A 53 -6.34 7.20 0.61
N VAL A 54 -6.93 6.62 -0.43
CA VAL A 54 -7.09 5.17 -0.56
C VAL A 54 -6.15 4.74 -1.67
N ARG A 55 -5.28 3.78 -1.37
CA ARG A 55 -4.29 3.28 -2.32
C ARG A 55 -4.50 1.82 -2.58
N LEU A 56 -4.27 1.43 -3.83
CA LEU A 56 -4.32 0.03 -4.24
C LEU A 56 -2.93 -0.53 -4.20
N GLY A 57 -2.76 -1.66 -3.53
CA GLY A 57 -1.53 -2.42 -3.55
C GLY A 57 -1.75 -3.76 -4.24
N VAL A 58 -0.89 -4.09 -5.20
CA VAL A 58 -0.86 -5.42 -5.80
C VAL A 58 0.57 -5.88 -5.62
N MET A 59 0.76 -6.90 -4.78
CA MET A 59 2.07 -7.11 -4.19
C MET A 59 2.44 -8.58 -4.13
N GLN A 60 3.73 -8.84 -4.38
CA GLN A 60 4.33 -10.14 -4.14
C GLN A 60 5.79 -9.89 -3.79
N GLY A 61 6.27 -10.47 -2.70
CA GLY A 61 7.62 -10.25 -2.23
C GLY A 61 7.64 -9.51 -0.92
N GLU A 62 8.70 -8.76 -0.66
CA GLU A 62 8.90 -8.09 0.62
C GLU A 62 9.17 -6.61 0.44
N TYR A 63 8.57 -5.82 1.32
CA TYR A 63 8.89 -4.42 1.45
C TYR A 63 9.97 -4.29 2.53
N HIS A 64 10.66 -3.15 2.60
CA HIS A 64 11.70 -2.95 3.61
C HIS A 64 11.08 -2.54 4.95
N TRP A 65 11.85 -2.72 6.02
CA TRP A 65 11.45 -2.27 7.35
C TRP A 65 11.45 -0.74 7.36
N HIS A 66 10.38 -0.14 7.92
CA HIS A 66 10.26 1.31 7.98
C HIS A 66 9.21 1.69 9.04
N LYS A 67 9.04 2.99 9.24
CA LYS A 67 7.99 3.52 10.10
C LYS A 67 7.53 4.87 9.54
N HIS A 68 6.38 5.31 10.02
CA HIS A 68 5.86 6.65 9.73
C HIS A 68 5.73 7.36 11.06
N GLU A 69 6.42 8.49 11.22
CA GLU A 69 6.51 9.14 12.54
C GLU A 69 5.19 9.74 12.99
N ASP A 70 4.43 10.30 12.06
CA ASP A 70 3.27 11.11 12.42
C ASP A 70 1.93 10.54 11.97
N ASP A 71 1.91 9.41 11.30
CA ASP A 71 0.69 8.93 10.66
C ASP A 71 0.43 7.45 10.94
N ASP A 72 -0.83 7.12 11.18
CA ASP A 72 -1.28 5.73 11.21
C ASP A 72 -1.46 5.25 9.78
N GLU A 73 -1.35 3.92 9.57
CA GLU A 73 -1.54 3.33 8.27
C GLU A 73 -2.44 2.12 8.39
N PHE A 74 -3.54 2.10 7.61
CA PHE A 74 -4.49 0.99 7.65
C PHE A 74 -4.33 0.14 6.40
N PHE A 75 -4.26 -1.19 6.61
CA PHE A 75 -4.19 -2.17 5.53
C PHE A 75 -5.45 -3.02 5.54
N PHE A 76 -6.00 -3.27 4.38
CA PHE A 76 -7.17 -4.13 4.23
C PHE A 76 -6.95 -5.07 3.06
N CYS A 77 -6.88 -6.37 3.35
CA CYS A 77 -6.60 -7.37 2.32
C CYS A 77 -7.88 -7.73 1.58
N LEU A 78 -7.83 -7.71 0.24
CA LEU A 78 -8.95 -8.10 -0.59
C LEU A 78 -8.78 -9.50 -1.15
N ASP A 79 -7.56 -9.89 -1.51
CA ASP A 79 -7.30 -11.19 -2.13
C ASP A 79 -5.90 -11.63 -1.77
N GLY A 80 -5.74 -12.92 -1.49
CA GLY A 80 -4.46 -13.48 -1.08
C GLY A 80 -4.22 -13.33 0.40
N ASN A 81 -2.95 -13.33 0.79
CA ASN A 81 -2.54 -13.16 2.17
C ASN A 81 -1.48 -12.09 2.26
N PHE A 82 -1.72 -11.11 3.09
CA PHE A 82 -0.80 -9.99 3.28
C PHE A 82 -0.27 -10.04 4.70
N ILE A 83 1.03 -10.02 4.87
CA ILE A 83 1.65 -10.18 6.18
C ILE A 83 2.28 -8.86 6.62
N VAL A 84 1.93 -8.44 7.83
CA VAL A 84 2.53 -7.28 8.47
C VAL A 84 3.43 -7.78 9.57
N ASP A 85 4.74 -7.60 9.39
CA ASP A 85 5.72 -7.99 10.41
C ASP A 85 5.95 -6.81 11.34
N LEU A 86 5.79 -7.06 12.62
CA LEU A 86 6.15 -6.13 13.69
C LEU A 86 7.42 -6.66 14.35
N GLU A 87 8.00 -5.88 15.23
CA GLU A 87 9.24 -6.33 15.89
C GLU A 87 9.02 -7.54 16.79
N ASP A 88 7.79 -7.69 17.32
CA ASP A 88 7.50 -8.76 18.26
C ASP A 88 6.62 -9.87 17.70
N ARG A 89 6.03 -9.68 16.50
CA ARG A 89 5.15 -10.71 15.93
C ARG A 89 4.83 -10.39 14.48
N SER A 90 4.22 -11.35 13.81
CA SER A 90 3.70 -11.17 12.45
C SER A 90 2.19 -11.31 12.47
N VAL A 91 1.51 -10.47 11.69
CA VAL A 91 0.07 -10.50 11.56
C VAL A 91 -0.27 -10.89 10.13
N ILE A 92 -1.01 -11.97 9.94
CA ILE A 92 -1.37 -12.45 8.62
C ILE A 92 -2.81 -12.03 8.33
N LEU A 93 -2.98 -11.23 7.27
CA LEU A 93 -4.29 -10.76 6.85
C LEU A 93 -4.75 -11.56 5.65
N GLY A 94 -5.77 -12.40 5.84
CA GLY A 94 -6.46 -13.05 4.74
C GLY A 94 -7.49 -12.12 4.15
N PRO A 95 -8.23 -12.59 3.12
CA PRO A 95 -9.24 -11.73 2.47
C PRO A 95 -10.24 -11.15 3.46
N LEU A 96 -10.49 -9.85 3.31
CA LEU A 96 -11.43 -9.07 4.11
C LEU A 96 -11.00 -8.85 5.56
N HIS A 97 -9.72 -9.07 5.85
CA HIS A 97 -9.15 -8.74 7.15
C HIS A 97 -8.36 -7.45 7.06
N GLY A 98 -8.41 -6.66 8.13
CA GLY A 98 -7.71 -5.37 8.18
C GLY A 98 -6.89 -5.22 9.45
N PHE A 99 -5.95 -4.27 9.39
CA PHE A 99 -5.03 -4.04 10.51
C PHE A 99 -4.46 -2.63 10.41
N THR A 100 -4.44 -1.90 11.52
CA THR A 100 -3.87 -0.57 11.57
C THR A 100 -2.51 -0.60 12.25
N VAL A 101 -1.50 -0.09 11.58
CA VAL A 101 -0.18 0.12 12.18
C VAL A 101 -0.14 1.55 12.71
N PRO A 102 0.04 1.74 14.02
CA PRO A 102 0.06 3.09 14.59
C PRO A 102 1.33 3.83 14.20
N ARG A 103 1.26 5.15 14.26
CA ARG A 103 2.44 5.99 14.03
C ARG A 103 3.59 5.55 14.91
N GLY A 104 4.79 5.66 14.38
CA GLY A 104 6.01 5.37 15.13
C GLY A 104 6.36 3.90 15.26
N VAL A 105 5.49 3.00 14.80
CA VAL A 105 5.74 1.56 14.94
C VAL A 105 6.51 1.06 13.72
N VAL A 106 7.67 0.48 13.99
CA VAL A 106 8.52 -0.09 12.95
C VAL A 106 7.88 -1.38 12.45
N HIS A 107 7.75 -1.48 11.14
CA HIS A 107 7.07 -2.62 10.53
C HIS A 107 7.59 -2.86 9.11
N ARG A 108 7.29 -4.02 8.59
CA ARG A 108 7.47 -4.28 7.17
C ARG A 108 6.32 -5.15 6.70
N THR A 109 6.00 -5.08 5.41
CA THR A 109 4.95 -5.88 4.83
C THR A 109 5.53 -6.84 3.81
N ARG A 110 4.85 -7.97 3.62
CA ARG A 110 5.28 -8.96 2.62
C ARG A 110 4.11 -9.81 2.19
N ALA A 111 4.25 -10.39 1.01
CA ALA A 111 3.24 -11.27 0.46
C ALA A 111 3.98 -12.42 -0.22
N PRO A 112 3.95 -13.63 0.34
CA PRO A 112 4.64 -14.77 -0.28
C PRO A 112 4.11 -15.07 -1.68
N GLU A 113 2.79 -14.84 -1.88
CA GLU A 113 2.16 -14.95 -3.17
C GLU A 113 1.42 -13.67 -3.47
N ARG A 114 1.07 -13.48 -4.74
CA ARG A 114 0.41 -12.23 -5.16
C ARG A 114 -0.83 -11.96 -4.31
N CYS A 115 -0.93 -10.76 -3.79
CA CYS A 115 -2.10 -10.33 -3.04
C CYS A 115 -2.55 -8.96 -3.52
N VAL A 116 -3.80 -8.63 -3.21
CA VAL A 116 -4.41 -7.34 -3.54
C VAL A 116 -4.90 -6.73 -2.24
N ILE A 117 -4.47 -5.51 -1.96
CA ILE A 117 -4.83 -4.82 -0.73
C ILE A 117 -5.27 -3.39 -1.01
N LEU A 118 -5.97 -2.82 -0.05
CA LEU A 118 -6.18 -1.38 0.01
C LEU A 118 -5.42 -0.84 1.21
N MET A 119 -4.86 0.35 1.06
CA MET A 119 -4.25 1.09 2.16
C MET A 119 -4.97 2.41 2.31
N ILE A 120 -5.24 2.80 3.55
CA ILE A 120 -5.87 4.08 3.84
C ILE A 120 -4.96 4.81 4.79
N GLU A 121 -4.54 6.00 4.39
CA GLU A 121 -3.53 6.75 5.11
C GLU A 121 -3.62 8.22 4.77
N ASN A 122 -2.92 9.05 5.51
CA ASN A 122 -2.88 10.49 5.24
C ASN A 122 -2.20 10.73 3.90
N ALA A 123 -2.70 11.69 3.14
CA ALA A 123 -2.18 11.97 1.80
C ALA A 123 -0.70 12.36 1.81
N GLY A 124 -0.22 12.95 2.91
CA GLY A 124 1.17 13.38 3.00
C GLY A 124 2.16 12.31 3.42
N ILE A 125 1.69 11.08 3.66
CA ILE A 125 2.57 10.02 4.12
C ILE A 125 3.59 9.67 3.03
N VAL A 126 4.82 9.39 3.46
CA VAL A 126 5.87 8.96 2.53
C VAL A 126 5.86 7.43 2.52
N PRO A 127 5.47 6.80 1.41
CA PRO A 127 5.26 5.34 1.41
C PRO A 127 6.47 4.54 1.86
N THR A 128 7.68 4.99 1.55
CA THR A 128 8.90 4.25 1.92
C THR A 128 9.33 4.50 3.36
N GLY A 129 8.61 5.34 4.11
CA GLY A 129 8.92 5.61 5.50
C GLY A 129 9.62 6.94 5.70
N ASP A 130 9.60 7.39 6.93
CA ASP A 130 10.20 8.68 7.31
C ASP A 130 11.65 8.53 7.70
#